data_0ec8ada0c5c4c20585b91a1cf4ea43a9
#
_entry.id   0ec8ada0c5c4c20585b91a1cf4ea43a9
#
_cell.length_a   1.000
_cell.length_b   1.000
_cell.length_c   1.000
_cell.angle_alpha   90.00
_cell.angle_beta   90.00
_cell.angle_gamma   90.00
#
_symmetry.space_group_name_H-M   'P 1'
#
loop_
_entity.id
_entity.type
_entity.pdbx_description
1 polymer ?
#
loop_
_entity_poly.entity_id
_entity_poly.type
_entity_poly.pdbx_seq_one_letter_code
_entity_poly.pdbx_strand_id
1 'polypeptide(L)'
;KVDKVELLRMYNDLKLLSEVYPKLSVIGSGGNINKLFRISEFPKGRPLTTVKLREELDMLSAIPVKERLRKFDLKPDRADVIVPAAELYLQIAHHVKATEIWVPTIGIVDGITYSLCEQYLAEHPNWDK
;
A
#
# COMPACT_ATOMS: atom_id res chain seq x y z
N LYS A 1 -14.63 -2.84 11.78
CA LYS A 1 -15.75 -2.36 10.96
C LYS A 1 -15.45 -0.94 10.52
N VAL A 2 -15.30 -0.75 9.23
CA VAL A 2 -14.95 0.57 8.68
C VAL A 2 -16.18 1.48 8.75
N ASP A 3 -15.98 2.69 9.29
CA ASP A 3 -17.03 3.69 9.35
C ASP A 3 -17.31 4.26 7.95
N LYS A 4 -18.51 4.04 7.46
CA LYS A 4 -18.92 4.50 6.13
C LYS A 4 -18.89 6.03 6.01
N VAL A 5 -19.19 6.76 7.08
CA VAL A 5 -19.19 8.22 7.09
C VAL A 5 -17.77 8.74 6.92
N GLU A 6 -16.81 8.15 7.62
CA GLU A 6 -15.40 8.53 7.50
C GLU A 6 -14.83 8.17 6.12
N LEU A 7 -15.23 7.04 5.54
CA LEU A 7 -14.85 6.68 4.17
C LEU A 7 -15.36 7.70 3.15
N LEU A 8 -16.64 8.08 3.25
CA LEU A 8 -17.22 9.07 2.35
C LEU A 8 -16.53 10.42 2.48
N ARG A 9 -16.21 10.82 3.71
CA ARG A 9 -15.45 12.06 3.96
C ARG A 9 -14.08 11.99 3.29
N MET A 10 -13.35 10.90 3.46
CA MET A 10 -12.04 10.70 2.83
C MET A 10 -12.15 10.77 1.30
N TYR A 11 -13.13 10.09 0.71
CA TYR A 11 -13.32 10.10 -0.75
C TYR A 11 -13.66 11.49 -1.27
N ASN A 12 -14.48 12.26 -0.57
CA ASN A 12 -14.78 13.63 -0.93
C ASN A 12 -13.54 14.53 -0.86
N ASP A 13 -12.73 14.39 0.17
CA ASP A 13 -11.47 15.12 0.32
C ASP A 13 -10.49 14.78 -0.82
N LEU A 14 -10.37 13.51 -1.17
CA LEU A 14 -9.54 13.06 -2.28
C LEU A 14 -10.02 13.61 -3.62
N LYS A 15 -11.33 13.65 -3.83
CA LYS A 15 -11.92 14.22 -5.05
C LYS A 15 -11.60 15.71 -5.17
N LEU A 16 -11.77 16.47 -4.10
CA LEU A 16 -11.43 17.89 -4.05
C LEU A 16 -9.94 18.12 -4.32
N LEU A 17 -9.10 17.29 -3.70
CA LEU A 17 -7.66 17.36 -3.90
C LEU A 17 -7.28 17.09 -5.36
N SER A 18 -7.94 16.13 -6.02
CA SER A 18 -7.69 15.81 -7.42
C SER A 18 -8.13 16.91 -8.38
N GLU A 19 -9.10 17.74 -7.99
CA GLU A 19 -9.53 18.90 -8.77
C GLU A 19 -8.49 20.03 -8.72
N VAL A 20 -7.81 20.17 -7.58
CA VAL A 20 -6.73 21.18 -7.41
C VAL A 20 -5.42 20.68 -8.02
N TYR A 21 -5.11 19.40 -7.86
CA TYR A 21 -3.88 18.78 -8.35
C TYR A 21 -4.20 17.68 -9.35
N PRO A 22 -4.18 17.96 -10.66
CA PRO A 22 -4.63 16.98 -11.67
C PRO A 22 -3.73 15.76 -11.87
N LYS A 23 -2.52 15.79 -11.31
CA LYS A 23 -1.56 14.67 -11.41
C LYS A 23 -1.08 14.23 -10.03
N LEU A 24 -1.95 13.56 -9.29
CA LEU A 24 -1.59 12.96 -8.02
C LEU A 24 -0.99 11.58 -8.22
N SER A 25 0.04 11.28 -7.45
CA SER A 25 0.60 9.93 -7.35
C SER A 25 0.14 9.28 -6.04
N VAL A 26 -0.11 7.99 -6.09
CA VAL A 26 -0.45 7.20 -4.90
C VAL A 26 0.78 6.42 -4.47
N ILE A 27 1.13 6.55 -3.21
CA ILE A 27 2.23 5.79 -2.59
C ILE A 27 1.61 4.95 -1.49
N GLY A 28 1.77 3.64 -1.58
CA GLY A 28 1.28 2.68 -0.60
C GLY A 28 2.42 2.14 0.26
N SER A 29 2.23 2.15 1.57
CA SER A 29 3.17 1.56 2.51
C SER A 29 2.42 0.73 3.55
N GLY A 30 3.12 -0.21 4.16
CA GLY A 30 2.57 -1.09 5.17
C GLY A 30 2.40 -2.53 4.70
N GLY A 31 2.03 -3.39 5.64
CA GLY A 31 2.03 -4.84 5.41
C GLY A 31 1.07 -5.33 4.35
N ASN A 32 -0.09 -4.71 4.22
CA ASN A 32 -1.11 -5.16 3.26
C ASN A 32 -0.68 -4.87 1.82
N ILE A 33 -0.28 -3.63 1.52
CA ILE A 33 0.12 -3.28 0.15
C ILE A 33 1.45 -3.93 -0.22
N ASN A 34 2.37 -4.08 0.71
CA ASN A 34 3.63 -4.80 0.49
C ASN A 34 3.36 -6.26 0.10
N LYS A 35 2.40 -6.91 0.77
CA LYS A 35 2.02 -8.30 0.47
C LYS A 35 1.31 -8.40 -0.88
N LEU A 36 0.39 -7.48 -1.17
CA LEU A 36 -0.28 -7.41 -2.48
C LEU A 36 0.73 -7.23 -3.61
N PHE A 37 1.70 -6.36 -3.43
CA PHE A 37 2.78 -6.16 -4.41
C PHE A 37 3.58 -7.44 -4.62
N ARG A 38 3.89 -8.16 -3.54
CA ARG A 38 4.64 -9.42 -3.62
C ARG A 38 3.85 -10.52 -4.31
N ILE A 39 2.55 -10.66 -4.00
CA ILE A 39 1.66 -11.63 -4.64
C ILE A 39 1.54 -11.36 -6.14
N SER A 40 1.56 -10.10 -6.55
CA SER A 40 1.44 -9.71 -7.96
C SER A 40 2.61 -10.15 -8.82
N GLU A 41 3.74 -10.45 -8.20
CA GLU A 41 5.00 -10.71 -8.90
C GLU A 41 5.42 -9.56 -9.83
N PHE A 42 4.93 -8.36 -9.54
CA PHE A 42 5.25 -7.18 -10.34
C PHE A 42 6.72 -6.79 -10.19
N PRO A 43 7.37 -6.30 -11.24
CA PRO A 43 8.80 -5.98 -11.18
C PRO A 43 9.13 -4.97 -10.07
N LYS A 44 10.13 -5.29 -9.28
CA LYS A 44 10.63 -4.42 -8.20
C LYS A 44 11.10 -3.08 -8.79
N GLY A 45 10.74 -1.99 -8.13
CA GLY A 45 11.08 -0.65 -8.59
C GLY A 45 10.11 -0.05 -9.61
N ARG A 46 9.07 -0.78 -10.00
CA ARG A 46 8.00 -0.28 -10.85
C ARG A 46 6.71 -0.13 -10.05
N PRO A 47 5.88 0.87 -10.37
CA PRO A 47 4.61 1.01 -9.67
C PRO A 47 3.64 -0.12 -10.03
N LEU A 48 2.88 -0.57 -9.04
CA LEU A 48 1.80 -1.54 -9.24
C LEU A 48 0.66 -0.86 -9.97
N THR A 49 0.26 -1.39 -11.14
CA THR A 49 -0.86 -0.82 -11.87
C THR A 49 -2.20 -1.16 -11.21
N THR A 50 -3.18 -0.26 -11.35
CA THR A 50 -4.53 -0.52 -10.84
C THR A 50 -5.19 -1.68 -11.57
N VAL A 51 -4.85 -1.90 -12.83
CA VAL A 51 -5.31 -3.07 -13.60
C VAL A 51 -4.83 -4.36 -12.95
N LYS A 52 -3.55 -4.45 -12.63
CA LYS A 52 -2.98 -5.64 -11.96
C LYS A 52 -3.56 -5.85 -10.58
N LEU A 53 -3.73 -4.78 -9.82
CA LEU A 53 -4.34 -4.85 -8.48
C LEU A 53 -5.80 -5.33 -8.57
N ARG A 54 -6.55 -4.90 -9.57
CA ARG A 54 -7.92 -5.38 -9.80
C ARG A 54 -7.95 -6.87 -10.10
N GLU A 55 -7.05 -7.35 -10.94
CA GLU A 55 -6.92 -8.78 -11.23
C GLU A 55 -6.63 -9.60 -9.97
N GLU A 56 -5.73 -9.09 -9.12
CA GLU A 56 -5.43 -9.73 -7.84
C GLU A 56 -6.62 -9.74 -6.90
N LEU A 57 -7.33 -8.63 -6.81
CA LEU A 57 -8.53 -8.53 -5.99
C LEU A 57 -9.56 -9.58 -6.41
N ASP A 58 -9.81 -9.70 -7.71
CA ASP A 58 -10.76 -10.68 -8.26
C ASP A 58 -10.30 -12.11 -7.94
N MET A 59 -9.03 -12.41 -8.10
CA MET A 59 -8.45 -13.71 -7.78
C MET A 59 -8.58 -14.04 -6.28
N LEU A 60 -8.19 -13.10 -5.41
CA LEU A 60 -8.24 -13.30 -3.96
C LEU A 60 -9.67 -13.43 -3.45
N SER A 61 -10.60 -12.67 -4.02
CA SER A 61 -12.00 -12.71 -3.64
C SER A 61 -12.67 -14.04 -4.03
N ALA A 62 -12.17 -14.68 -5.07
CA ALA A 62 -12.73 -15.96 -5.58
C ALA A 62 -12.35 -17.16 -4.73
N ILE A 63 -11.36 -17.06 -3.85
CA ILE A 63 -10.89 -18.19 -3.02
C ILE A 63 -11.24 -17.97 -1.54
N PRO A 64 -11.58 -19.06 -0.80
CA PRO A 64 -11.87 -18.98 0.62
C PRO A 64 -10.66 -18.49 1.43
N VAL A 65 -10.93 -17.86 2.59
CA VAL A 65 -9.89 -17.33 3.49
C VAL A 65 -8.86 -18.42 3.85
N LYS A 66 -9.30 -19.63 4.13
CA LYS A 66 -8.40 -20.76 4.46
C LYS A 66 -7.42 -21.08 3.34
N GLU A 67 -7.86 -20.99 2.09
CA GLU A 67 -6.99 -21.21 0.93
C GLU A 67 -6.02 -20.06 0.71
N ARG A 68 -6.45 -18.82 1.02
CA ARG A 68 -5.55 -17.65 0.98
C ARG A 68 -4.38 -17.83 1.94
N LEU A 69 -4.65 -18.34 3.15
CA LEU A 69 -3.60 -18.62 4.14
C LEU A 69 -2.51 -19.52 3.60
N ARG A 70 -2.94 -20.62 2.96
CA ARG A 70 -2.02 -21.66 2.48
C ARG A 70 -1.31 -21.24 1.18
N LYS A 71 -2.07 -20.74 0.22
CA LYS A 71 -1.56 -20.46 -1.14
C LYS A 71 -0.59 -19.29 -1.18
N PHE A 72 -0.82 -18.24 -0.37
CA PHE A 72 -0.05 -17.02 -0.38
C PHE A 72 0.77 -16.80 0.89
N ASP A 73 0.86 -17.80 1.75
CA ASP A 73 1.60 -17.71 3.01
C ASP A 73 1.19 -16.49 3.83
N LEU A 74 -0.11 -16.29 3.97
CA LEU A 74 -0.68 -15.19 4.74
C LEU A 74 -0.87 -15.59 6.20
N LYS A 75 -0.61 -14.66 7.11
CA LYS A 75 -1.00 -14.83 8.52
C LYS A 75 -2.53 -14.75 8.64
N PRO A 76 -3.17 -15.44 9.63
CA PRO A 76 -4.63 -15.43 9.77
C PRO A 76 -5.26 -14.05 9.83
N ASP A 77 -4.66 -13.13 10.58
CA ASP A 77 -5.11 -11.75 10.71
C ASP A 77 -5.03 -10.96 9.41
N ARG A 78 -4.11 -11.34 8.52
CA ARG A 78 -3.93 -10.67 7.23
C ARG A 78 -4.83 -11.22 6.13
N ALA A 79 -5.12 -12.52 6.18
CA ALA A 79 -5.99 -13.16 5.18
C ALA A 79 -7.40 -12.58 5.15
N ASP A 80 -7.90 -12.09 6.30
CA ASP A 80 -9.21 -11.46 6.42
C ASP A 80 -9.25 -10.04 5.87
N VAL A 81 -8.14 -9.30 5.95
CA VAL A 81 -8.10 -7.87 5.65
C VAL A 81 -7.47 -7.53 4.31
N ILE A 82 -6.83 -8.50 3.64
CA ILE A 82 -6.13 -8.23 2.39
C ILE A 82 -7.06 -7.80 1.25
N VAL A 83 -8.24 -8.40 1.16
CA VAL A 83 -9.26 -8.04 0.16
C VAL A 83 -9.82 -6.63 0.42
N PRO A 84 -10.31 -6.30 1.62
CA PRO A 84 -10.71 -4.93 1.93
C PRO A 84 -9.60 -3.90 1.71
N ALA A 85 -8.35 -4.25 2.01
CA ALA A 85 -7.22 -3.36 1.76
C ALA A 85 -7.03 -3.10 0.27
N ALA A 86 -7.08 -4.13 -0.58
CA ALA A 86 -6.99 -3.97 -2.03
C ALA A 86 -8.12 -3.11 -2.57
N GLU A 87 -9.35 -3.33 -2.10
CA GLU A 87 -10.50 -2.50 -2.47
C GLU A 87 -10.28 -1.04 -2.11
N LEU A 88 -9.78 -0.77 -0.91
CA LEU A 88 -9.52 0.59 -0.45
C LEU A 88 -8.47 1.30 -1.33
N TYR A 89 -7.36 0.63 -1.65
CA TYR A 89 -6.33 1.20 -2.53
C TYR A 89 -6.88 1.50 -3.93
N LEU A 90 -7.71 0.60 -4.48
CA LEU A 90 -8.34 0.82 -5.78
C LEU A 90 -9.30 2.01 -5.74
N GLN A 91 -10.07 2.16 -4.68
CA GLN A 91 -10.99 3.29 -4.51
C GLN A 91 -10.24 4.62 -4.36
N ILE A 92 -9.17 4.64 -3.58
CA ILE A 92 -8.31 5.82 -3.45
C ILE A 92 -7.72 6.21 -4.80
N ALA A 93 -7.16 5.26 -5.53
CA ALA A 93 -6.59 5.51 -6.86
C ALA A 93 -7.65 6.04 -7.84
N HIS A 94 -8.86 5.46 -7.80
CA HIS A 94 -9.97 5.92 -8.63
C HIS A 94 -10.35 7.38 -8.34
N HIS A 95 -10.47 7.74 -7.07
CA HIS A 95 -10.88 9.10 -6.68
C HIS A 95 -9.84 10.16 -7.02
N VAL A 96 -8.57 9.83 -7.04
CA VAL A 96 -7.50 10.74 -7.45
C VAL A 96 -7.09 10.56 -8.92
N LYS A 97 -7.80 9.72 -9.66
CA LYS A 97 -7.55 9.43 -11.08
C LYS A 97 -6.14 8.89 -11.35
N ALA A 98 -5.61 8.13 -10.41
CA ALA A 98 -4.33 7.46 -10.56
C ALA A 98 -4.51 6.08 -11.19
N THR A 99 -3.57 5.67 -12.04
CA THR A 99 -3.57 4.37 -12.69
C THR A 99 -2.51 3.43 -12.15
N GLU A 100 -1.73 3.90 -11.19
CA GLU A 100 -0.64 3.14 -10.60
C GLU A 100 -0.38 3.56 -9.15
N ILE A 101 0.16 2.63 -8.38
CA ILE A 101 0.47 2.81 -6.97
C ILE A 101 1.94 2.47 -6.77
N TRP A 102 2.71 3.42 -6.25
CA TRP A 102 4.09 3.19 -5.89
C TRP A 102 4.17 2.46 -4.55
N VAL A 103 4.90 1.35 -4.52
CA VAL A 103 5.05 0.53 -3.31
C VAL A 103 6.55 0.40 -3.01
N PRO A 104 7.10 1.32 -2.19
CA PRO A 104 8.53 1.33 -1.90
C PRO A 104 8.99 0.18 -1.00
N THR A 105 8.07 -0.62 -0.48
CA THR A 105 8.35 -1.76 0.42
C THR A 105 9.08 -1.40 1.69
N ILE A 106 8.89 -0.16 2.15
CA ILE A 106 9.44 0.35 3.41
C ILE A 106 8.35 0.41 4.49
N GLY A 107 8.76 0.45 5.74
CA GLY A 107 7.85 0.55 6.88
C GLY A 107 8.41 1.45 7.98
N ILE A 108 7.69 1.49 9.11
CA ILE A 108 8.05 2.33 10.26
C ILE A 108 9.47 2.01 10.77
N VAL A 109 9.83 0.73 10.79
CA VAL A 109 11.16 0.28 11.25
C VAL A 109 12.27 0.89 10.38
N ASP A 110 12.09 0.92 9.06
CA ASP A 110 13.06 1.53 8.14
C ASP A 110 13.24 3.02 8.42
N GLY A 111 12.13 3.73 8.64
CA GLY A 111 12.16 5.16 8.97
C GLY A 111 12.86 5.44 10.30
N ILE A 112 12.58 4.66 11.33
CA ILE A 112 13.23 4.77 12.64
C ILE A 112 14.72 4.48 12.50
N THR A 113 15.10 3.42 11.80
CA THR A 113 16.51 3.05 11.56
C THR A 113 17.24 4.18 10.85
N TYR A 114 16.64 4.73 9.79
CA TYR A 114 17.24 5.86 9.05
C TYR A 114 17.45 7.08 9.95
N SER A 115 16.44 7.45 10.75
CA SER A 115 16.54 8.60 11.67
C SER A 115 17.62 8.39 12.72
N LEU A 116 17.73 7.18 13.28
CA LEU A 116 18.78 6.86 14.24
C LEU A 116 20.17 6.91 13.61
N CYS A 117 20.32 6.45 12.38
CA CYS A 117 21.59 6.55 11.65
C CYS A 117 21.98 8.00 11.39
N GLU A 118 21.04 8.84 10.96
CA GLU A 118 21.30 10.27 10.77
C GLU A 118 21.75 10.95 12.07
N GLN A 119 21.06 10.64 13.17
CA GLN A 119 21.41 11.19 14.49
C GLN A 119 22.82 10.76 14.90
N TYR A 120 23.12 9.48 14.76
CA TYR A 120 24.43 8.95 15.09
C TYR A 120 25.55 9.62 14.27
N LEU A 121 25.36 9.76 12.96
CA LEU A 121 26.34 10.39 12.07
C LEU A 121 26.53 11.88 12.41
N ALA A 122 25.46 12.57 12.81
CA ALA A 122 25.57 13.97 13.24
C ALA A 122 26.39 14.12 14.52
N GLU A 123 26.27 13.16 15.45
CA GLU A 123 27.06 13.14 16.70
C GLU A 123 28.50 12.62 16.49
N HIS A 124 28.74 11.88 15.40
CA HIS A 124 30.03 11.27 15.09
C HIS A 124 30.48 11.65 13.67
N PRO A 125 30.83 12.93 13.40
CA PRO A 125 31.12 13.41 12.04
C PRO A 125 32.34 12.76 11.38
N ASN A 126 33.19 12.07 12.13
CA ASN A 126 34.36 11.38 11.61
C ASN A 126 34.21 9.85 11.58
N TRP A 127 32.97 9.36 11.68
CA TRP A 127 32.67 7.94 11.75
C TRP A 127 33.24 7.12 10.57
N ASP A 128 33.23 7.65 9.37
CA ASP A 128 33.65 7.01 8.12
C ASP A 128 35.08 7.38 7.65
N LYS A 129 35.84 8.02 8.51
CA LYS A 129 37.21 8.44 8.18
C LYS A 129 38.31 7.52 8.78
#